data_684880e03ba7c8965278af69c34fc250
#
_entry.id   684880e03ba7c8965278af69c34fc250
#
_cell.length_a   1.000
_cell.length_b   1.000
_cell.length_c   1.000
_cell.angle_alpha   90.00
_cell.angle_beta   90.00
_cell.angle_gamma   90.00
#
_symmetry.space_group_name_H-M   'P 1'
#
loop_
_entity.id
_entity.type
_entity.pdbx_description
1 polymer ?
#
loop_
_entity_poly.entity_id
_entity_poly.type
_entity_poly.pdbx_seq_one_letter_code
_entity_poly.pdbx_strand_id
1 'polypeptide(L)'
;SEMCIRDRFNILPLKSHQSISSIMPMPENETDLKNYQIIFATAQGKVRKNSLEDFSSINASGKIAMKLDNNDKIVGVKICQDAQDIILSTKFGKCIRFEAKKLRVFKGRSSKGIKGIELAPNDQIVSLSVIDNDKTKKNGKKSKDDKSEIKAKEKFVLSISENGYGKKTSHIDYRVTNRGGKGIIGIVNSPRNGNITSSFPVFEGDEILISTNKGRVIRVAVKEIRTAGRNTQGVRIIKLSGEEKVVSAIKIDDNLL
;
A
#
# COMPACT_ATOMS: atom_id res chain seq x y z
N SER A 1 -1.07 30.35 11.91
CA SER A 1 -1.58 30.93 10.67
C SER A 1 -2.53 29.93 10.02
N GLU A 2 -3.84 30.14 10.17
CA GLU A 2 -4.86 29.33 9.51
C GLU A 2 -4.79 29.56 8.00
N MET A 3 -4.10 28.64 7.32
CA MET A 3 -4.14 28.62 5.87
C MET A 3 -5.52 28.08 5.43
N CYS A 4 -6.35 28.98 4.94
CA CYS A 4 -7.74 28.72 4.56
C CYS A 4 -7.81 27.54 3.56
N ILE A 5 -8.76 26.62 3.72
CA ILE A 5 -8.97 25.44 2.84
C ILE A 5 -9.06 25.85 1.36
N ARG A 6 -9.55 27.04 1.05
CA ARG A 6 -9.56 27.63 -0.30
C ARG A 6 -8.17 27.77 -0.94
N ASP A 7 -7.13 28.05 -0.16
CA ASP A 7 -5.78 28.27 -0.68
C ASP A 7 -5.09 26.99 -1.13
N ARG A 8 -5.51 25.82 -0.60
CA ARG A 8 -4.94 24.52 -0.98
C ARG A 8 -5.32 24.10 -2.40
N PHE A 9 -6.49 24.45 -2.88
CA PHE A 9 -6.91 24.18 -4.28
C PHE A 9 -6.18 25.07 -5.30
N ASN A 10 -5.65 26.21 -4.87
CA ASN A 10 -4.88 27.11 -5.74
C ASN A 10 -3.40 26.72 -5.86
N ILE A 11 -2.88 25.83 -4.98
CA ILE A 11 -1.48 25.39 -5.03
C ILE A 11 -1.22 24.46 -6.23
N LEU A 12 -2.22 23.69 -6.64
CA LEU A 12 -2.11 22.75 -7.75
C LEU A 12 -3.02 23.16 -8.90
N PRO A 13 -2.49 23.60 -10.05
CA PRO A 13 -3.28 23.97 -11.23
C PRO A 13 -3.82 22.70 -11.92
N LEU A 14 -4.79 22.03 -11.28
CA LEU A 14 -5.42 20.82 -11.82
C LEU A 14 -6.46 21.18 -12.88
N LYS A 15 -6.42 20.47 -14.00
CA LYS A 15 -7.48 20.54 -15.01
C LYS A 15 -8.70 19.75 -14.53
N SER A 16 -9.90 20.05 -15.05
CA SER A 16 -11.17 19.44 -14.62
C SER A 16 -11.23 17.92 -14.72
N HIS A 17 -10.39 17.30 -15.54
CA HIS A 17 -10.30 15.84 -15.70
C HIS A 17 -9.15 15.19 -14.91
N GLN A 18 -8.37 15.97 -14.15
CA GLN A 18 -7.27 15.48 -13.33
C GLN A 18 -7.73 15.29 -11.89
N SER A 19 -7.23 14.25 -11.25
CA SER A 19 -7.47 13.96 -9.83
C SER A 19 -6.18 13.60 -9.13
N ILE A 20 -6.11 13.92 -7.84
CA ILE A 20 -5.00 13.52 -6.97
C ILE A 20 -5.20 12.06 -6.61
N SER A 21 -4.22 11.21 -6.92
CA SER A 21 -4.25 9.78 -6.59
C SER A 21 -3.51 9.45 -5.27
N SER A 22 -2.52 10.24 -4.89
CA SER A 22 -1.74 10.02 -3.67
C SER A 22 -1.06 11.32 -3.24
N ILE A 23 -0.95 11.50 -1.93
CA ILE A 23 -0.15 12.54 -1.28
C ILE A 23 0.78 11.84 -0.31
N MET A 24 2.05 12.23 -0.28
CA MET A 24 3.00 11.72 0.70
C MET A 24 3.97 12.83 1.12
N PRO A 25 4.37 12.87 2.41
CA PRO A 25 5.39 13.79 2.86
C PRO A 25 6.75 13.40 2.26
N MET A 26 7.57 14.40 2.00
CA MET A 26 8.98 14.21 1.66
C MET A 26 9.82 14.26 2.93
N PRO A 27 10.98 13.57 2.98
CA PRO A 27 11.93 13.73 4.06
C PRO A 27 12.36 15.20 4.19
N GLU A 28 12.47 15.70 5.43
CA GLU A 28 12.80 17.09 5.71
C GLU A 28 14.23 17.48 5.27
N ASN A 29 15.18 16.54 5.38
CA ASN A 29 16.57 16.78 5.02
C ASN A 29 16.84 16.39 3.57
N GLU A 30 17.22 17.36 2.75
CA GLU A 30 17.57 17.13 1.33
C GLU A 30 18.75 16.17 1.17
N THR A 31 19.69 16.13 2.11
CA THR A 31 20.83 15.20 2.10
C THR A 31 20.41 13.74 2.18
N ASP A 32 19.26 13.46 2.77
CA ASP A 32 18.73 12.09 2.92
C ASP A 32 18.04 11.59 1.66
N LEU A 33 17.65 12.47 0.74
CA LEU A 33 16.95 12.09 -0.50
C LEU A 33 17.74 11.09 -1.35
N LYS A 34 19.08 11.14 -1.30
CA LYS A 34 19.97 10.21 -2.02
C LYS A 34 19.87 8.78 -1.51
N ASN A 35 19.49 8.60 -0.24
CA ASN A 35 19.38 7.30 0.40
C ASN A 35 18.04 6.61 0.16
N TYR A 36 17.09 7.34 -0.42
CA TYR A 36 15.74 6.86 -0.66
C TYR A 36 15.42 6.73 -2.14
N GLN A 37 14.55 5.81 -2.45
CA GLN A 37 13.95 5.65 -3.76
C GLN A 37 12.44 5.86 -3.66
N ILE A 38 11.85 6.27 -4.77
CA ILE A 38 10.41 6.37 -4.93
C ILE A 38 9.93 5.26 -5.87
N ILE A 39 8.92 4.52 -5.45
CA ILE A 39 8.31 3.46 -6.24
C ILE A 39 6.88 3.83 -6.62
N PHE A 40 6.54 3.57 -7.87
CA PHE A 40 5.21 3.73 -8.45
C PHE A 40 4.66 2.37 -8.83
N ALA A 41 3.35 2.15 -8.59
CA ALA A 41 2.65 0.98 -9.09
C ALA A 41 1.41 1.42 -9.87
N THR A 42 1.13 0.73 -10.98
CA THR A 42 -0.04 1.00 -11.82
C THR A 42 -1.09 -0.09 -11.68
N ALA A 43 -2.34 0.24 -12.00
CA ALA A 43 -3.45 -0.71 -11.94
C ALA A 43 -3.21 -1.96 -12.80
N GLN A 44 -2.54 -1.82 -13.94
CA GLN A 44 -2.21 -2.93 -14.85
C GLN A 44 -0.96 -3.74 -14.44
N GLY A 45 -0.46 -3.59 -13.22
CA GLY A 45 0.59 -4.46 -12.70
C GLY A 45 2.01 -4.03 -13.01
N LYS A 46 2.23 -2.80 -13.49
CA LYS A 46 3.57 -2.26 -13.72
C LYS A 46 4.08 -1.56 -12.48
N VAL A 47 5.41 -1.63 -12.29
CA VAL A 47 6.13 -0.94 -11.23
C VAL A 47 7.33 -0.22 -11.81
N ARG A 48 7.71 0.87 -11.15
CA ARG A 48 8.86 1.67 -11.50
C ARG A 48 9.50 2.23 -10.24
N LYS A 49 10.82 2.22 -10.17
CA LYS A 49 11.60 2.78 -9.06
C LYS A 49 12.58 3.83 -9.61
N ASN A 50 12.59 5.01 -9.03
CA ASN A 50 13.53 6.10 -9.31
C ASN A 50 14.26 6.50 -8.04
N SER A 51 15.37 7.23 -8.17
CA SER A 51 15.93 7.98 -7.03
C SER A 51 14.91 9.01 -6.56
N LEU A 52 14.77 9.20 -5.25
CA LEU A 52 13.91 10.26 -4.69
C LEU A 52 14.46 11.65 -5.05
N GLU A 53 15.78 11.78 -5.22
CA GLU A 53 16.47 12.99 -5.66
C GLU A 53 15.95 13.52 -7.02
N ASP A 54 15.51 12.64 -7.94
CA ASP A 54 14.91 13.05 -9.23
C ASP A 54 13.68 13.95 -9.06
N PHE A 55 13.12 14.01 -7.85
CA PHE A 55 11.90 14.75 -7.49
C PHE A 55 12.12 15.87 -6.48
N SER A 56 13.35 16.18 -6.09
CA SER A 56 13.69 17.25 -5.16
C SER A 56 13.31 18.64 -5.71
N SER A 57 13.56 18.86 -7.00
CA SER A 57 13.23 20.12 -7.67
C SER A 57 12.00 19.94 -8.57
N ILE A 58 10.86 20.46 -8.16
CA ILE A 58 9.59 20.38 -8.90
C ILE A 58 9.15 21.77 -9.34
N ASN A 59 8.88 21.92 -10.63
CA ASN A 59 8.29 23.15 -11.17
C ASN A 59 6.79 23.23 -10.80
N ALA A 60 6.21 24.41 -10.79
CA ALA A 60 4.78 24.63 -10.50
C ALA A 60 3.85 23.79 -11.40
N SER A 61 4.25 23.49 -12.64
CA SER A 61 3.54 22.60 -13.57
C SER A 61 3.68 21.10 -13.27
N GLY A 62 4.47 20.72 -12.24
CA GLY A 62 4.78 19.34 -11.91
C GLY A 62 5.77 18.66 -12.86
N LYS A 63 6.04 17.40 -12.60
CA LYS A 63 6.90 16.54 -13.44
C LYS A 63 6.18 15.23 -13.75
N ILE A 64 6.28 14.77 -15.00
CA ILE A 64 5.83 13.42 -15.35
C ILE A 64 6.75 12.40 -14.67
N ALA A 65 6.18 11.56 -13.80
CA ALA A 65 6.93 10.55 -13.05
C ALA A 65 7.18 9.28 -13.88
N MET A 66 6.20 8.87 -14.69
CA MET A 66 6.31 7.73 -15.60
C MET A 66 5.30 7.85 -16.76
N LYS A 67 5.58 7.20 -17.87
CA LYS A 67 4.62 7.04 -18.96
C LYS A 67 3.65 5.93 -18.61
N LEU A 68 2.36 6.20 -18.76
CA LEU A 68 1.30 5.20 -18.57
C LEU A 68 0.87 4.60 -19.92
N ASP A 69 0.36 3.39 -19.91
CA ASP A 69 -0.37 2.83 -21.04
C ASP A 69 -1.78 3.42 -21.11
N ASN A 70 -2.45 3.24 -22.27
CA ASN A 70 -3.84 3.63 -22.43
C ASN A 70 -4.69 2.91 -21.37
N ASN A 71 -5.55 3.65 -20.70
CA ASN A 71 -6.43 3.16 -19.63
C ASN A 71 -5.73 2.60 -18.38
N ASP A 72 -4.41 2.84 -18.20
CA ASP A 72 -3.71 2.54 -16.97
C ASP A 72 -3.69 3.76 -16.06
N LYS A 73 -3.58 3.55 -14.75
CA LYS A 73 -3.52 4.61 -13.74
C LYS A 73 -2.54 4.23 -12.62
N ILE A 74 -1.94 5.24 -11.99
CA ILE A 74 -1.15 5.05 -10.78
C ILE A 74 -2.12 4.72 -9.64
N VAL A 75 -1.84 3.64 -8.91
CA VAL A 75 -2.62 3.21 -7.74
C VAL A 75 -1.84 3.35 -6.45
N GLY A 76 -0.53 3.56 -6.51
CA GLY A 76 0.27 3.77 -5.33
C GLY A 76 1.62 4.39 -5.65
N VAL A 77 2.05 5.25 -4.73
CA VAL A 77 3.38 5.85 -4.71
C VAL A 77 3.91 5.72 -3.29
N LYS A 78 5.12 5.20 -3.12
CA LYS A 78 5.75 5.03 -1.80
C LYS A 78 7.24 5.33 -1.88
N ILE A 79 7.79 5.84 -0.78
CA ILE A 79 9.23 5.92 -0.56
C ILE A 79 9.70 4.56 -0.04
N CYS A 80 10.84 4.09 -0.52
CA CYS A 80 11.44 2.83 -0.09
C CYS A 80 12.97 2.91 -0.09
N GLN A 81 13.58 1.93 0.58
CA GLN A 81 15.01 1.66 0.56
C GLN A 81 15.26 0.26 0.02
N ASP A 82 16.47 0.00 -0.48
CA ASP A 82 16.84 -1.31 -1.07
C ASP A 82 16.76 -2.48 -0.08
N ALA A 83 16.88 -2.19 1.23
CA ALA A 83 16.75 -3.20 2.30
C ALA A 83 15.30 -3.65 2.54
N GLN A 84 14.32 -2.96 1.98
CA GLN A 84 12.90 -3.23 2.19
C GLN A 84 12.32 -4.14 1.11
N ASP A 85 11.13 -4.66 1.37
CA ASP A 85 10.35 -5.45 0.43
C ASP A 85 9.11 -4.69 -0.02
N ILE A 86 8.70 -4.97 -1.25
CA ILE A 86 7.50 -4.43 -1.88
C ILE A 86 6.42 -5.51 -1.87
N ILE A 87 5.20 -5.13 -1.48
CA ILE A 87 4.00 -5.96 -1.64
C ILE A 87 3.05 -5.25 -2.59
N LEU A 88 2.62 -5.97 -3.62
CA LEU A 88 1.51 -5.58 -4.49
C LEU A 88 0.33 -6.48 -4.18
N SER A 89 -0.85 -5.89 -3.95
CA SER A 89 -2.10 -6.63 -3.73
C SER A 89 -3.09 -6.32 -4.83
N THR A 90 -3.85 -7.35 -5.27
CA THR A 90 -4.78 -7.22 -6.37
C THR A 90 -6.23 -7.21 -5.90
N LYS A 91 -7.11 -6.71 -6.75
CA LYS A 91 -8.56 -6.66 -6.56
C LYS A 91 -9.16 -8.03 -6.26
N PHE A 92 -8.63 -9.10 -6.89
CA PHE A 92 -9.10 -10.47 -6.69
C PHE A 92 -8.36 -11.22 -5.57
N GLY A 93 -7.63 -10.50 -4.70
CA GLY A 93 -7.04 -11.06 -3.49
C GLY A 93 -5.72 -11.79 -3.69
N LYS A 94 -5.09 -11.68 -4.86
CA LYS A 94 -3.70 -12.10 -5.06
C LYS A 94 -2.74 -11.07 -4.49
N CYS A 95 -1.54 -11.51 -4.14
CA CYS A 95 -0.45 -10.62 -3.77
C CYS A 95 0.90 -11.20 -4.19
N ILE A 96 1.87 -10.32 -4.37
CA ILE A 96 3.26 -10.69 -4.62
C ILE A 96 4.16 -9.85 -3.72
N ARG A 97 5.17 -10.49 -3.11
CA ARG A 97 6.20 -9.84 -2.31
C ARG A 97 7.56 -10.07 -2.97
N PHE A 98 8.34 -9.02 -3.14
CA PHE A 98 9.69 -9.08 -3.68
C PHE A 98 10.58 -7.98 -3.09
N GLU A 99 11.90 -8.21 -3.08
CA GLU A 99 12.88 -7.26 -2.55
C GLU A 99 12.96 -6.00 -3.41
N ALA A 100 12.94 -4.81 -2.79
CA ALA A 100 13.04 -3.53 -3.49
C ALA A 100 14.34 -3.41 -4.31
N LYS A 101 15.46 -3.98 -3.82
CA LYS A 101 16.74 -3.97 -4.54
C LYS A 101 16.73 -4.72 -5.88
N LYS A 102 15.75 -5.64 -6.08
CA LYS A 102 15.58 -6.36 -7.37
C LYS A 102 14.91 -5.51 -8.44
N LEU A 103 14.40 -4.33 -8.09
CA LEU A 103 13.95 -3.34 -9.04
C LEU A 103 15.14 -2.45 -9.42
N ARG A 104 15.40 -2.35 -10.71
CA ARG A 104 16.38 -1.37 -11.19
C ARG A 104 15.89 0.05 -10.90
N VAL A 105 16.81 0.94 -10.57
CA VAL A 105 16.54 2.38 -10.50
C VAL A 105 16.56 2.93 -11.93
N PHE A 106 15.49 3.57 -12.33
CA PHE A 106 15.40 4.21 -13.65
C PHE A 106 16.01 5.60 -13.59
N LYS A 107 16.92 5.91 -14.51
CA LYS A 107 17.55 7.24 -14.60
C LYS A 107 16.64 8.30 -15.21
N GLY A 108 15.70 7.93 -16.06
CA GLY A 108 14.78 8.86 -16.71
C GLY A 108 13.34 8.64 -16.24
N ARG A 109 12.39 9.46 -16.70
CA ARG A 109 10.96 9.42 -16.30
C ARG A 109 10.01 9.08 -17.45
N SER A 110 10.52 8.89 -18.67
CA SER A 110 9.74 8.73 -19.90
C SER A 110 9.31 7.28 -20.22
N SER A 111 9.70 6.28 -19.43
CA SER A 111 9.35 4.88 -19.68
C SER A 111 8.18 4.40 -18.82
N LYS A 112 7.53 3.32 -19.26
CA LYS A 112 6.32 2.74 -18.66
C LYS A 112 6.55 1.87 -17.41
N GLY A 113 7.80 1.68 -16.97
CA GLY A 113 8.12 0.73 -15.90
C GLY A 113 8.21 -0.70 -16.40
N ILE A 114 8.21 -1.66 -15.47
CA ILE A 114 8.38 -3.09 -15.71
C ILE A 114 7.27 -3.88 -15.02
N LYS A 115 7.04 -5.12 -15.43
CA LYS A 115 6.05 -6.01 -14.82
C LYS A 115 6.40 -6.25 -13.34
N GLY A 116 5.48 -5.88 -12.44
CA GLY A 116 5.54 -6.15 -11.01
C GLY A 116 4.87 -7.47 -10.65
N ILE A 117 3.68 -7.71 -11.20
CA ILE A 117 2.89 -8.93 -11.05
C ILE A 117 2.23 -9.29 -12.38
N GLU A 118 1.97 -10.57 -12.60
CA GLU A 118 1.13 -11.07 -13.69
C GLU A 118 -0.32 -11.14 -13.20
N LEU A 119 -1.18 -10.33 -13.80
CA LEU A 119 -2.60 -10.23 -13.43
C LEU A 119 -3.44 -11.25 -14.20
N ALA A 120 -4.46 -11.77 -13.56
CA ALA A 120 -5.54 -12.49 -14.22
C ALA A 120 -6.39 -11.54 -15.09
N PRO A 121 -7.17 -12.04 -16.06
CA PRO A 121 -8.13 -11.22 -16.80
C PRO A 121 -9.05 -10.42 -15.84
N ASN A 122 -9.23 -9.13 -16.11
CA ASN A 122 -10.06 -8.21 -15.30
C ASN A 122 -9.58 -7.98 -13.85
N ASP A 123 -8.42 -8.50 -13.45
CA ASP A 123 -7.80 -8.18 -12.18
C ASP A 123 -6.96 -6.90 -12.31
N GLN A 124 -6.74 -6.22 -11.22
CA GLN A 124 -5.90 -5.01 -11.16
C GLN A 124 -5.23 -4.87 -9.81
N ILE A 125 -4.11 -4.16 -9.76
CA ILE A 125 -3.52 -3.76 -8.49
C ILE A 125 -4.43 -2.75 -7.80
N VAL A 126 -4.64 -2.93 -6.52
CA VAL A 126 -5.38 -2.00 -5.65
C VAL A 126 -4.49 -1.41 -4.56
N SER A 127 -3.32 -2.01 -4.29
CA SER A 127 -2.44 -1.52 -3.23
C SER A 127 -0.97 -1.79 -3.54
N LEU A 128 -0.14 -0.80 -3.20
CA LEU A 128 1.31 -0.86 -3.11
C LEU A 128 1.73 -0.63 -1.66
N SER A 129 2.48 -1.54 -1.08
CA SER A 129 3.01 -1.44 0.27
C SER A 129 4.51 -1.68 0.31
N VAL A 130 5.18 -1.02 1.25
CA VAL A 130 6.60 -1.20 1.57
C VAL A 130 6.69 -1.76 2.98
N ILE A 131 7.45 -2.82 3.18
CA ILE A 131 7.68 -3.44 4.48
C ILE A 131 9.18 -3.71 4.70
N ASP A 132 9.62 -3.66 5.95
CA ASP A 132 11.00 -4.00 6.27
C ASP A 132 11.25 -5.50 6.10
N ASN A 133 12.47 -5.82 5.68
CA ASN A 133 12.90 -7.20 5.47
C ASN A 133 13.54 -7.73 6.77
N ASP A 134 12.77 -8.45 7.57
CA ASP A 134 13.23 -9.01 8.87
C ASP A 134 14.16 -10.24 8.73
N LYS A 135 15.01 -10.29 7.71
CA LYS A 135 15.98 -11.41 7.55
C LYS A 135 16.96 -11.56 8.72
N THR A 136 17.06 -10.57 9.62
CA THR A 136 18.04 -10.53 10.69
C THR A 136 17.68 -11.32 11.95
N LYS A 137 16.47 -11.90 12.08
CA LYS A 137 16.01 -12.52 13.33
C LYS A 137 15.92 -14.04 13.35
N LYS A 138 16.56 -14.77 12.42
CA LYS A 138 16.55 -16.25 12.44
C LYS A 138 17.61 -16.92 13.34
N ASN A 139 18.53 -16.18 13.93
CA ASN A 139 19.64 -16.74 14.72
C ASN A 139 19.68 -16.23 16.19
N GLY A 140 18.61 -16.38 16.94
CA GLY A 140 18.63 -16.12 18.40
C GLY A 140 17.76 -17.13 19.14
N LYS A 141 18.32 -17.85 20.13
CA LYS A 141 17.55 -18.65 21.08
C LYS A 141 16.58 -17.74 21.83
N LYS A 142 15.29 -17.97 21.71
CA LYS A 142 14.23 -17.17 22.33
C LYS A 142 14.19 -17.43 23.85
N SER A 143 14.42 -16.43 24.65
CA SER A 143 14.04 -16.42 26.07
C SER A 143 12.54 -16.18 26.23
N LYS A 144 11.97 -16.60 27.39
CA LYS A 144 10.51 -16.50 27.63
C LYS A 144 10.01 -15.05 27.77
N ASP A 145 10.89 -14.12 28.16
CA ASP A 145 10.56 -12.71 28.42
C ASP A 145 10.48 -11.88 27.14
N ASP A 146 11.10 -12.34 26.02
CA ASP A 146 11.04 -11.66 24.73
C ASP A 146 9.67 -11.77 24.01
N LYS A 147 8.75 -12.61 24.51
CA LYS A 147 7.49 -12.90 23.78
C LYS A 147 6.50 -11.73 23.76
N SER A 148 6.49 -10.89 24.81
CA SER A 148 5.56 -9.74 24.89
C SER A 148 6.03 -8.58 24.03
N GLU A 149 7.32 -8.26 24.01
CA GLU A 149 7.91 -7.22 23.18
C GLU A 149 7.92 -7.60 21.68
N ILE A 150 8.10 -8.88 21.36
CA ILE A 150 8.06 -9.39 20.00
C ILE A 150 6.65 -9.29 19.41
N LYS A 151 5.60 -9.55 20.21
CA LYS A 151 4.21 -9.40 19.77
C LYS A 151 3.84 -7.95 19.47
N ALA A 152 4.34 -7.00 20.26
CA ALA A 152 4.09 -5.57 20.02
C ALA A 152 4.77 -5.03 18.75
N LYS A 153 5.79 -5.72 18.23
CA LYS A 153 6.55 -5.34 17.02
C LYS A 153 6.20 -6.19 15.79
N GLU A 154 5.27 -7.15 15.90
CA GLU A 154 4.85 -7.96 14.75
C GLU A 154 4.06 -7.13 13.75
N LYS A 155 4.53 -7.12 12.50
CA LYS A 155 3.83 -6.49 11.38
C LYS A 155 2.83 -7.43 10.76
N PHE A 156 1.67 -6.91 10.46
CA PHE A 156 0.62 -7.62 9.73
C PHE A 156 0.34 -6.92 8.40
N VAL A 157 -0.18 -7.66 7.45
CA VAL A 157 -0.83 -7.11 6.27
C VAL A 157 -2.33 -7.20 6.50
N LEU A 158 -2.97 -6.04 6.64
CA LEU A 158 -4.42 -5.92 6.71
C LEU A 158 -4.99 -5.91 5.30
N SER A 159 -6.02 -6.69 5.05
CA SER A 159 -6.77 -6.69 3.79
C SER A 159 -8.24 -6.47 4.07
N ILE A 160 -8.85 -5.53 3.37
CA ILE A 160 -10.26 -5.15 3.52
C ILE A 160 -10.94 -5.20 2.15
N SER A 161 -12.15 -5.73 2.11
CA SER A 161 -12.96 -5.90 0.91
C SER A 161 -14.16 -4.96 0.87
N GLU A 162 -14.74 -4.78 -0.31
CA GLU A 162 -15.86 -3.89 -0.57
C GLU A 162 -17.11 -4.20 0.25
N ASN A 163 -17.33 -5.47 0.64
CA ASN A 163 -18.47 -5.88 1.44
C ASN A 163 -18.21 -5.82 2.97
N GLY A 164 -17.13 -5.14 3.40
CA GLY A 164 -16.83 -4.91 4.82
C GLY A 164 -16.23 -6.12 5.53
N TYR A 165 -15.71 -7.09 4.81
CA TYR A 165 -14.93 -8.20 5.35
C TYR A 165 -13.44 -7.92 5.26
N GLY A 166 -12.67 -8.55 6.13
CA GLY A 166 -11.21 -8.44 6.10
C GLY A 166 -10.55 -9.28 7.17
N LYS A 167 -9.26 -9.17 7.23
CA LYS A 167 -8.38 -9.85 8.20
C LYS A 167 -7.03 -9.20 8.25
N LYS A 168 -6.30 -9.44 9.33
CA LYS A 168 -4.86 -9.20 9.37
C LYS A 168 -4.13 -10.54 9.30
N THR A 169 -3.05 -10.59 8.52
CA THR A 169 -2.21 -11.79 8.33
C THR A 169 -0.77 -11.41 8.62
N SER A 170 -0.03 -12.23 9.37
CA SER A 170 1.38 -11.97 9.64
C SER A 170 2.16 -11.75 8.33
N HIS A 171 2.98 -10.72 8.27
CA HIS A 171 3.77 -10.41 7.09
C HIS A 171 4.76 -11.54 6.72
N ILE A 172 5.12 -12.39 7.70
CA ILE A 172 6.01 -13.54 7.50
C ILE A 172 5.37 -14.59 6.59
N ASP A 173 4.03 -14.69 6.59
CA ASP A 173 3.29 -15.64 5.76
C ASP A 173 3.40 -15.30 4.25
N TYR A 174 3.82 -14.08 3.91
CA TYR A 174 4.00 -13.64 2.53
C TYR A 174 5.44 -13.91 2.09
N ARG A 175 5.66 -15.06 1.44
CA ARG A 175 6.99 -15.43 0.95
C ARG A 175 7.55 -14.42 -0.03
N VAL A 176 8.84 -14.11 0.09
CA VAL A 176 9.56 -13.29 -0.87
C VAL A 176 9.82 -14.09 -2.14
N THR A 177 9.45 -13.53 -3.29
CA THR A 177 9.60 -14.15 -4.62
C THR A 177 10.31 -13.21 -5.58
N ASN A 178 10.44 -13.61 -6.83
CA ASN A 178 10.79 -12.69 -7.90
C ASN A 178 9.54 -11.92 -8.34
N ARG A 179 9.72 -10.66 -8.79
CA ARG A 179 8.64 -9.85 -9.39
C ARG A 179 8.14 -10.49 -10.70
N GLY A 180 6.97 -10.09 -11.14
CA GLY A 180 6.41 -10.45 -12.45
C GLY A 180 5.74 -11.83 -12.52
N GLY A 181 5.73 -12.60 -11.41
CA GLY A 181 4.98 -13.84 -11.30
C GLY A 181 3.50 -13.63 -10.99
N LYS A 182 2.71 -14.73 -10.97
CA LYS A 182 1.26 -14.73 -10.68
C LYS A 182 0.91 -14.41 -9.22
N GLY A 183 1.93 -14.28 -8.35
CA GLY A 183 1.72 -14.07 -6.93
C GLY A 183 1.12 -15.27 -6.20
N ILE A 184 0.67 -15.04 -4.99
CA ILE A 184 0.04 -16.00 -4.09
C ILE A 184 -1.32 -15.48 -3.62
N ILE A 185 -2.15 -16.33 -3.05
CA ILE A 185 -3.39 -15.88 -2.40
C ILE A 185 -3.01 -15.10 -1.14
N GLY A 186 -3.43 -13.85 -1.05
CA GLY A 186 -3.35 -13.01 0.16
C GLY A 186 -4.64 -13.10 0.97
N ILE A 187 -5.78 -13.08 0.28
CA ILE A 187 -7.11 -13.30 0.84
C ILE A 187 -7.95 -14.02 -0.21
N VAL A 188 -8.79 -14.96 0.22
CA VAL A 188 -9.71 -15.66 -0.70
C VAL A 188 -10.85 -14.73 -1.05
N ASN A 189 -10.96 -14.38 -2.34
CA ASN A 189 -12.09 -13.64 -2.86
C ASN A 189 -13.31 -14.56 -3.05
N SER A 190 -14.50 -14.08 -2.73
CA SER A 190 -15.77 -14.78 -2.90
C SER A 190 -16.92 -13.78 -3.06
N PRO A 191 -18.10 -14.20 -3.55
CA PRO A 191 -19.27 -13.32 -3.61
C PRO A 191 -19.65 -12.70 -2.26
N ARG A 192 -19.34 -13.37 -1.16
CA ARG A 192 -19.61 -12.89 0.20
C ARG A 192 -18.79 -11.66 0.55
N ASN A 193 -17.48 -11.70 0.34
CA ASN A 193 -16.60 -10.59 0.72
C ASN A 193 -16.40 -9.57 -0.39
N GLY A 194 -16.62 -9.94 -1.66
CA GLY A 194 -16.44 -9.04 -2.78
C GLY A 194 -14.97 -8.74 -3.09
N ASN A 195 -14.72 -7.72 -3.88
CA ASN A 195 -13.39 -7.32 -4.29
C ASN A 195 -12.60 -6.67 -3.16
N ILE A 196 -11.27 -6.83 -3.18
CA ILE A 196 -10.39 -6.15 -2.25
C ILE A 196 -10.29 -4.68 -2.64
N THR A 197 -10.46 -3.80 -1.66
CA THR A 197 -10.37 -2.35 -1.80
C THR A 197 -9.08 -1.78 -1.25
N SER A 198 -8.59 -2.36 -0.14
CA SER A 198 -7.39 -1.85 0.54
C SER A 198 -6.57 -3.01 1.12
N SER A 199 -5.25 -2.90 1.03
CA SER A 199 -4.32 -3.84 1.68
C SER A 199 -3.03 -3.09 2.03
N PHE A 200 -2.67 -3.03 3.31
CA PHE A 200 -1.53 -2.27 3.80
C PHE A 200 -0.97 -2.83 5.11
N PRO A 201 0.31 -2.54 5.42
CA PRO A 201 0.93 -3.01 6.66
C PRO A 201 0.39 -2.25 7.88
N VAL A 202 0.20 -2.99 8.97
CA VAL A 202 -0.26 -2.48 10.25
C VAL A 202 0.44 -3.20 11.41
N PHE A 203 0.45 -2.55 12.57
CA PHE A 203 0.81 -3.13 13.86
C PHE A 203 -0.44 -3.37 14.70
N GLU A 204 -0.32 -4.16 15.76
CA GLU A 204 -1.43 -4.47 16.69
C GLU A 204 -2.03 -3.22 17.34
N GLY A 205 -1.19 -2.23 17.66
CA GLY A 205 -1.59 -0.98 18.30
C GLY A 205 -2.18 0.07 17.35
N ASP A 206 -2.12 -0.16 16.03
CA ASP A 206 -2.60 0.83 15.06
C ASP A 206 -4.14 0.93 15.04
N GLU A 207 -4.62 2.05 14.52
CA GLU A 207 -6.02 2.28 14.20
C GLU A 207 -6.18 2.61 12.72
N ILE A 208 -7.36 2.33 12.20
CA ILE A 208 -7.70 2.56 10.80
C ILE A 208 -8.99 3.33 10.66
N LEU A 209 -9.12 4.10 9.58
CA LEU A 209 -10.36 4.68 9.11
C LEU A 209 -10.83 3.92 7.88
N ILE A 210 -12.08 3.49 7.89
CA ILE A 210 -12.75 2.84 6.77
C ILE A 210 -13.83 3.78 6.26
N SER A 211 -13.80 4.10 4.96
CA SER A 211 -14.76 4.98 4.31
C SER A 211 -15.67 4.18 3.37
N THR A 212 -16.94 4.57 3.30
CA THR A 212 -17.94 3.92 2.44
C THR A 212 -18.45 4.87 1.33
N ASN A 213 -19.04 4.30 0.29
CA ASN A 213 -19.66 5.05 -0.82
C ASN A 213 -20.91 5.86 -0.40
N LYS A 214 -21.40 5.68 0.83
CA LYS A 214 -22.49 6.47 1.42
C LYS A 214 -21.97 7.61 2.31
N GLY A 215 -20.63 7.88 2.29
CA GLY A 215 -20.01 8.96 3.07
C GLY A 215 -19.81 8.62 4.56
N ARG A 216 -20.06 7.38 4.98
CA ARG A 216 -19.81 6.96 6.35
C ARG A 216 -18.33 6.69 6.55
N VAL A 217 -17.77 7.17 7.66
CA VAL A 217 -16.40 6.90 8.09
C VAL A 217 -16.43 6.22 9.44
N ILE A 218 -15.68 5.14 9.59
CA ILE A 218 -15.65 4.30 10.78
C ILE A 218 -14.21 4.11 11.22
N ARG A 219 -13.92 4.37 12.50
CA ARG A 219 -12.62 4.10 13.14
C ARG A 219 -12.64 2.72 13.76
N VAL A 220 -11.61 1.92 13.51
CA VAL A 220 -11.48 0.54 14.01
C VAL A 220 -10.07 0.32 14.53
N ALA A 221 -9.94 -0.22 15.74
CA ALA A 221 -8.65 -0.62 16.28
C ALA A 221 -8.19 -1.94 15.63
N VAL A 222 -6.94 -1.99 15.16
CA VAL A 222 -6.38 -3.18 14.48
C VAL A 222 -6.38 -4.42 15.37
N LYS A 223 -6.23 -4.24 16.70
CA LYS A 223 -6.30 -5.34 17.69
C LYS A 223 -7.63 -6.10 17.67
N GLU A 224 -8.73 -5.45 17.29
CA GLU A 224 -10.06 -6.07 17.21
C GLU A 224 -10.26 -6.90 15.94
N ILE A 225 -9.39 -6.72 14.94
CA ILE A 225 -9.45 -7.44 13.68
C ILE A 225 -8.78 -8.80 13.85
N ARG A 226 -9.49 -9.87 13.47
CA ARG A 226 -8.99 -11.24 13.60
C ARG A 226 -7.71 -11.46 12.78
N THR A 227 -6.70 -12.03 13.43
CA THR A 227 -5.53 -12.60 12.75
C THR A 227 -5.92 -13.94 12.11
N ALA A 228 -5.65 -14.08 10.82
CA ALA A 228 -5.96 -15.30 10.07
C ALA A 228 -4.92 -15.55 8.97
N GLY A 229 -4.72 -16.80 8.59
CA GLY A 229 -3.82 -17.18 7.51
C GLY A 229 -4.27 -16.63 6.15
N ARG A 230 -3.33 -16.58 5.20
CA ARG A 230 -3.57 -16.01 3.85
C ARG A 230 -4.75 -16.65 3.12
N ASN A 231 -4.87 -17.99 3.17
CA ASN A 231 -5.88 -18.75 2.43
C ASN A 231 -7.23 -18.79 3.17
N THR A 232 -7.73 -17.61 3.59
CA THR A 232 -9.03 -17.45 4.24
C THR A 232 -9.76 -16.24 3.67
N GLN A 233 -11.09 -16.20 3.83
CA GLN A 233 -11.96 -15.13 3.36
C GLN A 233 -12.02 -13.92 4.31
N GLY A 234 -11.41 -14.04 5.50
CA GLY A 234 -11.55 -13.04 6.55
C GLY A 234 -12.89 -13.12 7.28
N VAL A 235 -13.10 -12.16 8.16
CA VAL A 235 -14.30 -11.97 8.97
C VAL A 235 -14.95 -10.62 8.67
N ARG A 236 -16.20 -10.43 9.07
CA ARG A 236 -16.86 -9.15 8.96
C ARG A 236 -16.24 -8.16 9.94
N ILE A 237 -15.66 -7.07 9.43
CA ILE A 237 -15.10 -5.98 10.22
C ILE A 237 -16.18 -4.94 10.49
N ILE A 238 -16.99 -4.61 9.47
CA ILE A 238 -18.07 -3.65 9.58
C ILE A 238 -19.36 -4.21 8.98
N LYS A 239 -20.51 -3.82 9.56
CA LYS A 239 -21.84 -4.10 9.00
C LYS A 239 -22.21 -2.97 8.05
N LEU A 240 -22.47 -3.31 6.80
CA LEU A 240 -22.93 -2.40 5.74
C LEU A 240 -24.45 -2.56 5.57
N SER A 241 -25.12 -1.51 5.10
CA SER A 241 -26.56 -1.47 4.89
C SER A 241 -26.90 -1.39 3.39
N GLY A 242 -27.76 -2.28 2.93
CA GLY A 242 -28.19 -2.30 1.51
C GLY A 242 -27.02 -2.38 0.53
N GLU A 243 -26.93 -1.43 -0.39
CA GLU A 243 -25.88 -1.33 -1.41
C GLU A 243 -24.61 -0.59 -0.95
N GLU A 244 -24.48 -0.36 0.36
CA GLU A 244 -23.31 0.30 0.89
C GLU A 244 -22.06 -0.57 0.67
N LYS A 245 -20.96 0.06 0.25
CA LYS A 245 -19.67 -0.59 -0.03
C LYS A 245 -18.54 0.19 0.61
N VAL A 246 -17.52 -0.52 1.09
CA VAL A 246 -16.25 0.08 1.44
C VAL A 246 -15.56 0.56 0.17
N VAL A 247 -15.10 1.80 0.16
CA VAL A 247 -14.34 2.38 -0.95
C VAL A 247 -12.87 2.56 -0.63
N SER A 248 -12.53 2.76 0.64
CA SER A 248 -11.15 2.99 1.08
C SER A 248 -10.98 2.61 2.55
N ALA A 249 -9.77 2.21 2.90
CA ALA A 249 -9.33 2.14 4.28
C ALA A 249 -7.88 2.65 4.35
N ILE A 250 -7.58 3.39 5.41
CA ILE A 250 -6.25 3.97 5.66
C ILE A 250 -5.86 3.77 7.12
N LYS A 251 -4.56 3.68 7.36
CA LYS A 251 -4.00 3.73 8.71
C LYS A 251 -4.03 5.18 9.22
N ILE A 252 -4.35 5.36 10.50
CA ILE A 252 -4.21 6.64 11.19
C ILE A 252 -2.76 6.74 11.67
N ASP A 253 -2.06 7.80 11.30
CA ASP A 253 -0.73 8.09 11.84
C ASP A 253 -0.87 8.81 13.18
N ASP A 254 -0.25 8.25 14.24
CA ASP A 254 -0.30 8.79 15.61
C ASP A 254 0.29 10.21 15.71
N ASN A 255 1.07 10.64 14.72
CA ASN A 255 1.64 12.00 14.65
C ASN A 255 0.65 13.07 14.16
N LEU A 256 -0.60 12.71 13.89
CA LEU A 256 -1.66 13.62 13.42
C LEU A 256 -2.69 13.96 14.51
N LEU A 257 -2.52 13.45 15.70
CA LEU A 257 -3.29 13.76 16.92
C LEU A 257 -2.38 14.43 17.95
#